data_efaf5b8dfedaadc993fefe3249d7420e
#
_entry.id   efaf5b8dfedaadc993fefe3249d7420e
#
_cell.length_a   1.000
_cell.length_b   1.000
_cell.length_c   1.000
_cell.angle_alpha   90.00
_cell.angle_beta   90.00
_cell.angle_gamma   90.00
#
_symmetry.space_group_name_H-M   'P 1'
#
loop_
_entity.id
_entity.type
_entity.pdbx_description
1 polymer ?
#
loop_
_entity_poly.entity_id
_entity_poly.type
_entity_poly.pdbx_seq_one_letter_code
_entity_poly.pdbx_strand_id
1 'polypeptide(L)'
;YRRQRQMCIRDSSEAIAGVVRQALADSGKPLSQIDAVAVTYAPGLIGALLVGVNFAKGLAYSANKPLVPVHHLRGHIAALYLTHPELKPPFLCLVASGGHSHIVEVQDYTHYHILGHTVDDAAGEAFDKVARTLGLPYPGGPSVANAAKTGNPKAYRLPVPHVDGKYNVSFSGLKTAVLNEVNKAQMKGEEVNVPDLAASFQDRIAGILAEKLLLAAADTGAKQVCLAGGVAANGRLRQLVNDGAQKLGAKVYLPELKFCGDNGAMIAAQGYYQYIAGHTAGLELNGLPTLPIDYE
;
A
#
# COMPACT_ATOMS: atom_id res chain seq x y z
N TYR A 1 16.57 -12.75 -8.74
CA TYR A 1 15.47 -12.06 -9.47
C TYR A 1 14.71 -12.99 -10.42
N ARG A 2 15.40 -13.74 -11.29
CA ARG A 2 14.74 -14.66 -12.25
C ARG A 2 14.07 -15.87 -11.57
N ARG A 3 14.71 -16.46 -10.56
CA ARG A 3 14.14 -17.58 -9.77
C ARG A 3 12.94 -17.15 -8.92
N GLN A 4 12.97 -15.96 -8.32
CA GLN A 4 11.82 -15.43 -7.55
C GLN A 4 10.60 -15.18 -8.44
N ARG A 5 10.78 -14.63 -9.65
CA ARG A 5 9.67 -14.43 -10.62
C ARG A 5 9.02 -15.74 -11.04
N GLN A 6 9.83 -16.77 -11.30
CA GLN A 6 9.31 -18.10 -11.67
C GLN A 6 8.57 -18.77 -10.52
N MET A 7 9.06 -18.61 -9.28
CA MET A 7 8.41 -19.13 -8.07
C MET A 7 7.05 -18.47 -7.85
N CYS A 8 6.95 -17.14 -7.93
CA CYS A 8 5.67 -16.43 -7.79
C CYS A 8 4.62 -16.83 -8.83
N ILE A 9 5.01 -17.04 -10.10
CA ILE A 9 4.09 -17.47 -11.17
C ILE A 9 3.59 -18.89 -10.88
N ARG A 10 4.49 -19.80 -10.52
CA ARG A 10 4.16 -21.19 -10.21
C ARG A 10 3.23 -21.29 -9.02
N ASP A 11 3.60 -20.68 -7.90
CA ASP A 11 2.79 -20.68 -6.66
C ASP A 11 1.40 -20.10 -6.90
N SER A 12 1.29 -19.01 -7.66
CA SER A 12 0.01 -18.41 -8.03
C SER A 12 -0.83 -19.37 -8.90
N SER A 13 -0.22 -20.02 -9.89
CA SER A 13 -0.93 -20.94 -10.78
C SER A 13 -1.45 -22.18 -10.05
N GLU A 14 -0.68 -22.70 -9.08
CA GLU A 14 -1.06 -23.88 -8.30
C GLU A 14 -2.16 -23.55 -7.27
N ALA A 15 -2.13 -22.35 -6.66
CA ALA A 15 -3.00 -22.00 -5.57
C ALA A 15 -4.36 -21.40 -6.00
N ILE A 16 -4.43 -20.67 -7.13
CA ILE A 16 -5.54 -19.78 -7.47
C ILE A 16 -6.91 -20.50 -7.50
N ALA A 17 -6.99 -21.67 -8.09
CA ALA A 17 -8.23 -22.43 -8.19
C ALA A 17 -8.71 -22.94 -6.81
N GLY A 18 -7.77 -23.32 -5.95
CA GLY A 18 -8.04 -23.74 -4.57
C GLY A 18 -8.56 -22.58 -3.73
N VAL A 19 -7.92 -21.43 -3.82
CA VAL A 19 -8.29 -20.21 -3.08
C VAL A 19 -9.69 -19.74 -3.48
N VAL A 20 -10.02 -19.74 -4.77
CA VAL A 20 -11.35 -19.32 -5.25
C VAL A 20 -12.44 -20.30 -4.80
N ARG A 21 -12.19 -21.62 -4.86
CA ARG A 21 -13.13 -22.62 -4.33
C ARG A 21 -13.36 -22.43 -2.82
N GLN A 22 -12.31 -22.20 -2.07
CA GLN A 22 -12.41 -21.96 -0.63
C GLN A 22 -13.20 -20.70 -0.33
N ALA A 23 -12.93 -19.59 -1.03
CA ALA A 23 -13.65 -18.33 -0.87
C ALA A 23 -15.16 -18.48 -1.14
N LEU A 24 -15.55 -19.22 -2.18
CA LEU A 24 -16.96 -19.53 -2.46
C LEU A 24 -17.57 -20.39 -1.35
N ALA A 25 -16.86 -21.42 -0.88
CA ALA A 25 -17.31 -22.26 0.20
C ALA A 25 -17.53 -21.47 1.50
N ASP A 26 -16.56 -20.63 1.88
CA ASP A 26 -16.60 -19.81 3.09
C ASP A 26 -17.74 -18.75 3.02
N SER A 27 -18.02 -18.24 1.82
CA SER A 27 -19.12 -17.30 1.61
C SER A 27 -20.52 -17.94 1.70
N GLY A 28 -20.60 -19.25 1.58
CA GLY A 28 -21.86 -20.00 1.48
C GLY A 28 -22.65 -19.69 0.20
N LYS A 29 -22.07 -19.00 -0.80
CA LYS A 29 -22.71 -18.61 -2.05
C LYS A 29 -22.17 -19.42 -3.22
N PRO A 30 -23.04 -20.04 -4.03
CA PRO A 30 -22.62 -20.65 -5.29
C PRO A 30 -22.20 -19.58 -6.30
N LEU A 31 -21.37 -19.95 -7.27
CA LEU A 31 -20.89 -19.03 -8.32
C LEU A 31 -22.06 -18.40 -9.13
N SER A 32 -23.19 -19.07 -9.24
CA SER A 32 -24.40 -18.54 -9.91
C SER A 32 -24.96 -17.28 -9.25
N GLN A 33 -24.75 -17.10 -7.95
CA GLN A 33 -25.18 -15.93 -7.18
C GLN A 33 -24.13 -14.79 -7.15
N ILE A 34 -22.99 -14.98 -7.79
CA ILE A 34 -21.97 -13.92 -7.93
C ILE A 34 -22.32 -13.09 -9.17
N ASP A 35 -22.28 -11.77 -9.04
CA ASP A 35 -22.70 -10.85 -10.11
C ASP A 35 -21.58 -10.54 -11.10
N ALA A 36 -20.32 -10.50 -10.66
CA ALA A 36 -19.16 -10.17 -11.47
C ALA A 36 -17.88 -10.82 -10.95
N VAL A 37 -16.86 -10.92 -11.80
CA VAL A 37 -15.51 -11.37 -11.44
C VAL A 37 -14.56 -10.18 -11.51
N ALA A 38 -14.09 -9.72 -10.35
CA ALA A 38 -13.10 -8.64 -10.25
C ALA A 38 -11.68 -9.20 -10.20
N VAL A 39 -10.77 -8.56 -10.90
CA VAL A 39 -9.36 -8.99 -10.95
C VAL A 39 -8.40 -7.82 -10.99
N THR A 40 -7.31 -7.91 -10.24
CA THR A 40 -6.19 -6.99 -10.38
C THR A 40 -5.52 -7.16 -11.74
N TYR A 41 -5.50 -6.07 -12.54
CA TYR A 41 -4.84 -6.09 -13.83
C TYR A 41 -3.64 -5.16 -13.92
N ALA A 42 -3.52 -4.17 -13.02
CA ALA A 42 -2.46 -3.17 -12.96
C ALA A 42 -2.37 -2.51 -11.57
N PRO A 43 -1.24 -1.89 -11.23
CA PRO A 43 0.10 -2.28 -11.63
C PRO A 43 0.60 -3.52 -10.87
N GLY A 44 1.69 -4.13 -11.32
CA GLY A 44 2.28 -5.26 -10.60
C GLY A 44 3.26 -6.11 -11.42
N LEU A 45 3.71 -7.20 -10.83
CA LEU A 45 4.57 -8.17 -11.52
C LEU A 45 3.78 -8.84 -12.64
N ILE A 46 4.19 -8.58 -13.89
CA ILE A 46 3.44 -9.00 -15.08
C ILE A 46 3.12 -10.50 -15.09
N GLY A 47 4.03 -11.36 -14.63
CA GLY A 47 3.78 -12.80 -14.59
C GLY A 47 2.65 -13.18 -13.63
N ALA A 48 2.60 -12.58 -12.44
CA ALA A 48 1.52 -12.80 -11.48
C ALA A 48 0.18 -12.21 -11.97
N LEU A 49 0.22 -11.00 -12.56
CA LEU A 49 -0.97 -10.38 -13.16
C LEU A 49 -1.57 -11.25 -14.26
N LEU A 50 -0.73 -11.81 -15.15
CA LEU A 50 -1.19 -12.69 -16.23
C LEU A 50 -1.85 -13.97 -15.71
N VAL A 51 -1.35 -14.57 -14.64
CA VAL A 51 -2.01 -15.72 -14.00
C VAL A 51 -3.40 -15.34 -13.50
N GLY A 52 -3.51 -14.25 -12.74
CA GLY A 52 -4.78 -13.75 -12.20
C GLY A 52 -5.78 -13.38 -13.31
N VAL A 53 -5.34 -12.58 -14.29
CA VAL A 53 -6.18 -12.09 -15.39
C VAL A 53 -6.70 -13.26 -16.25
N ASN A 54 -5.83 -14.21 -16.63
CA ASN A 54 -6.25 -15.35 -17.46
C ASN A 54 -7.22 -16.29 -16.69
N PHE A 55 -6.94 -16.52 -15.40
CA PHE A 55 -7.88 -17.29 -14.57
C PHE A 55 -9.24 -16.60 -14.47
N ALA A 56 -9.25 -15.29 -14.19
CA ALA A 56 -10.49 -14.51 -14.08
C ALA A 56 -11.29 -14.47 -15.38
N LYS A 57 -10.60 -14.36 -16.54
CA LYS A 57 -11.24 -14.47 -17.86
C LYS A 57 -11.93 -15.83 -18.04
N GLY A 58 -11.22 -16.93 -17.74
CA GLY A 58 -11.80 -18.28 -17.84
C GLY A 58 -13.00 -18.46 -16.92
N LEU A 59 -12.92 -17.95 -15.68
CA LEU A 59 -14.01 -18.01 -14.72
C LEU A 59 -15.21 -17.17 -15.16
N ALA A 60 -14.99 -15.92 -15.57
CA ALA A 60 -16.03 -15.01 -16.03
C ALA A 60 -16.75 -15.56 -17.28
N TYR A 61 -15.97 -16.05 -18.25
CA TYR A 61 -16.52 -16.65 -19.48
C TYR A 61 -17.35 -17.89 -19.19
N SER A 62 -16.82 -18.85 -18.40
CA SER A 62 -17.52 -20.10 -18.09
C SER A 62 -18.79 -19.89 -17.26
N ALA A 63 -18.81 -18.86 -16.41
CA ALA A 63 -19.95 -18.51 -15.58
C ALA A 63 -20.91 -17.52 -16.23
N ASN A 64 -20.61 -17.03 -17.43
CA ASN A 64 -21.33 -15.95 -18.12
C ASN A 64 -21.52 -14.71 -17.22
N LYS A 65 -20.39 -14.25 -16.62
CA LYS A 65 -20.36 -13.09 -15.71
C LYS A 65 -19.47 -11.98 -16.28
N PRO A 66 -19.77 -10.70 -16.00
CA PRO A 66 -18.91 -9.59 -16.35
C PRO A 66 -17.54 -9.72 -15.70
N LEU A 67 -16.49 -9.34 -16.44
CA LEU A 67 -15.13 -9.21 -15.95
C LEU A 67 -14.86 -7.74 -15.57
N VAL A 68 -14.40 -7.49 -14.35
CA VAL A 68 -14.15 -6.14 -13.84
C VAL A 68 -12.67 -5.94 -13.59
N PRO A 69 -12.00 -5.06 -14.38
CA PRO A 69 -10.60 -4.73 -14.18
C PRO A 69 -10.43 -3.82 -12.96
N VAL A 70 -9.53 -4.17 -12.05
CA VAL A 70 -9.27 -3.39 -10.83
C VAL A 70 -7.82 -2.97 -10.77
N HIS A 71 -7.59 -1.68 -10.54
CA HIS A 71 -6.27 -1.15 -10.27
C HIS A 71 -5.88 -1.44 -8.81
N HIS A 72 -4.71 -2.05 -8.59
CA HIS A 72 -4.25 -2.53 -7.30
C HIS A 72 -4.28 -1.45 -6.19
N LEU A 73 -3.77 -0.23 -6.50
CA LEU A 73 -3.73 0.85 -5.52
C LEU A 73 -5.13 1.41 -5.20
N ARG A 74 -6.05 1.42 -6.18
CA ARG A 74 -7.45 1.77 -5.94
C ARG A 74 -8.11 0.72 -5.02
N GLY A 75 -7.71 -0.55 -5.15
CA GLY A 75 -8.09 -1.61 -4.21
C GLY A 75 -7.66 -1.32 -2.78
N HIS A 76 -6.41 -0.90 -2.55
CA HIS A 76 -5.96 -0.51 -1.22
C HIS A 76 -6.80 0.62 -0.61
N ILE A 77 -7.20 1.62 -1.40
CA ILE A 77 -8.11 2.67 -0.95
C ILE A 77 -9.48 2.08 -0.62
N ALA A 78 -10.02 1.21 -1.47
CA ALA A 78 -11.33 0.60 -1.27
C ALA A 78 -11.41 -0.32 -0.04
N ALA A 79 -10.27 -0.83 0.46
CA ALA A 79 -10.21 -1.54 1.74
C ALA A 79 -10.77 -0.71 2.92
N LEU A 80 -10.71 0.62 2.82
CA LEU A 80 -11.30 1.52 3.81
C LEU A 80 -12.82 1.39 3.90
N TYR A 81 -13.50 1.16 2.77
CA TYR A 81 -14.96 1.00 2.74
C TYR A 81 -15.43 -0.29 3.43
N LEU A 82 -14.55 -1.30 3.55
CA LEU A 82 -14.83 -2.52 4.31
C LEU A 82 -14.81 -2.28 5.82
N THR A 83 -13.95 -1.36 6.27
CA THR A 83 -13.82 -0.97 7.69
C THR A 83 -14.81 0.15 8.05
N HIS A 84 -15.04 1.06 7.13
CA HIS A 84 -15.80 2.30 7.30
C HIS A 84 -16.86 2.45 6.20
N PRO A 85 -17.98 1.73 6.28
CA PRO A 85 -19.06 1.83 5.28
C PRO A 85 -19.65 3.24 5.15
N GLU A 86 -19.49 4.07 6.17
CA GLU A 86 -19.94 5.47 6.19
C GLU A 86 -19.00 6.42 5.42
N LEU A 87 -17.75 6.01 5.13
CA LEU A 87 -16.78 6.84 4.40
C LEU A 87 -17.24 7.03 2.95
N LYS A 88 -17.36 8.28 2.56
CA LYS A 88 -17.74 8.68 1.21
C LYS A 88 -16.74 9.71 0.67
N PRO A 89 -16.39 9.64 -0.63
CA PRO A 89 -15.63 10.69 -1.28
C PRO A 89 -16.38 12.06 -1.21
N PRO A 90 -15.67 13.20 -1.30
CA PRO A 90 -14.22 13.29 -1.49
C PRO A 90 -13.42 13.17 -0.18
N PHE A 91 -12.20 12.66 -0.27
CA PHE A 91 -11.24 12.60 0.83
C PHE A 91 -9.79 12.53 0.34
N LEU A 92 -8.82 12.84 1.22
CA LEU A 92 -7.41 12.62 0.94
C LEU A 92 -6.94 11.26 1.49
N CYS A 93 -6.15 10.54 0.72
CA CYS A 93 -5.59 9.25 1.11
C CYS A 93 -4.09 9.18 0.87
N LEU A 94 -3.32 8.86 1.90
CA LEU A 94 -1.95 8.40 1.74
C LEU A 94 -1.98 6.89 1.46
N VAL A 95 -1.66 6.53 0.23
CA VAL A 95 -1.47 5.12 -0.19
C VAL A 95 0.01 4.81 -0.11
N ALA A 96 0.42 4.03 0.89
CA ALA A 96 1.82 3.66 1.11
C ALA A 96 1.97 2.14 1.24
N SER A 97 2.72 1.56 0.32
CA SER A 97 2.95 0.12 0.19
C SER A 97 4.42 -0.21 -0.08
N GLY A 98 4.72 -1.47 -0.41
CA GLY A 98 6.06 -1.90 -0.80
C GLY A 98 6.60 -1.23 -2.06
N GLY A 99 5.74 -0.91 -3.03
CA GLY A 99 6.14 -0.35 -4.33
C GLY A 99 5.67 1.08 -4.59
N HIS A 100 4.80 1.63 -3.75
CA HIS A 100 4.17 2.93 -4.02
C HIS A 100 4.03 3.76 -2.74
N SER A 101 4.18 5.07 -2.89
CA SER A 101 3.87 6.06 -1.84
C SER A 101 3.29 7.30 -2.51
N HIS A 102 1.96 7.44 -2.45
CA HIS A 102 1.21 8.52 -3.10
C HIS A 102 0.28 9.22 -2.11
N ILE A 103 0.14 10.53 -2.24
CA ILE A 103 -0.94 11.31 -1.64
C ILE A 103 -1.96 11.55 -2.74
N VAL A 104 -3.15 11.01 -2.57
CA VAL A 104 -4.20 10.96 -3.58
C VAL A 104 -5.44 11.66 -3.06
N GLU A 105 -6.00 12.54 -3.86
CA GLU A 105 -7.36 13.03 -3.70
C GLU A 105 -8.31 12.03 -4.35
N VAL A 106 -9.18 11.44 -3.57
CA VAL A 106 -10.26 10.55 -4.02
C VAL A 106 -11.48 11.42 -4.24
N GLN A 107 -11.79 11.73 -5.50
CA GLN A 107 -12.86 12.64 -5.88
C GLN A 107 -14.22 11.93 -5.84
N ASP A 108 -14.25 10.71 -6.33
CA ASP A 108 -15.35 9.76 -6.19
C ASP A 108 -14.83 8.32 -6.16
N TYR A 109 -15.68 7.30 -6.25
CA TYR A 109 -15.29 5.89 -6.14
C TYR A 109 -14.44 5.37 -7.32
N THR A 110 -14.32 6.15 -8.41
CA THR A 110 -13.63 5.77 -9.65
C THR A 110 -12.64 6.80 -10.15
N HIS A 111 -12.70 8.05 -9.66
CA HIS A 111 -11.83 9.15 -10.05
C HIS A 111 -10.88 9.56 -8.93
N TYR A 112 -9.60 9.61 -9.28
CA TYR A 112 -8.48 9.83 -8.37
C TYR A 112 -7.55 10.90 -8.96
N HIS A 113 -6.94 11.71 -8.11
CA HIS A 113 -5.95 12.69 -8.52
C HIS A 113 -4.72 12.62 -7.61
N ILE A 114 -3.52 12.48 -8.19
CA ILE A 114 -2.26 12.43 -7.46
C ILE A 114 -1.84 13.85 -7.11
N LEU A 115 -1.75 14.17 -5.82
CA LEU A 115 -1.21 15.44 -5.32
C LEU A 115 0.32 15.35 -5.12
N GLY A 116 0.82 14.21 -4.69
CA GLY A 116 2.23 13.97 -4.44
C GLY A 116 2.58 12.50 -4.46
N HIS A 117 3.84 12.21 -4.71
CA HIS A 117 4.36 10.84 -4.79
C HIS A 117 5.80 10.77 -4.33
N THR A 118 6.31 9.54 -4.13
CA THR A 118 7.74 9.36 -3.93
C THR A 118 8.49 9.54 -5.25
N VAL A 119 9.65 10.24 -5.19
CA VAL A 119 10.51 10.44 -6.36
C VAL A 119 11.59 9.37 -6.50
N ASP A 120 11.67 8.45 -5.53
CA ASP A 120 12.65 7.37 -5.50
C ASP A 120 12.05 6.09 -4.88
N ASP A 121 12.65 5.54 -3.83
CA ASP A 121 12.14 4.34 -3.16
C ASP A 121 10.73 4.58 -2.57
N ALA A 122 9.88 3.58 -2.60
CA ALA A 122 8.64 3.60 -1.82
C ALA A 122 8.92 3.42 -0.31
N ALA A 123 8.01 3.90 0.53
CA ALA A 123 8.18 3.80 1.98
C ALA A 123 8.37 2.35 2.48
N GLY A 124 7.56 1.41 1.98
CA GLY A 124 7.69 0.00 2.35
C GLY A 124 9.02 -0.61 1.88
N GLU A 125 9.47 -0.26 0.68
CA GLU A 125 10.80 -0.67 0.17
C GLU A 125 11.92 -0.10 1.04
N ALA A 126 11.80 1.14 1.52
CA ALA A 126 12.76 1.75 2.44
C ALA A 126 12.82 0.99 3.77
N PHE A 127 11.67 0.55 4.32
CA PHE A 127 11.62 -0.32 5.50
C PHE A 127 12.32 -1.66 5.26
N ASP A 128 12.09 -2.32 4.12
CA ASP A 128 12.74 -3.60 3.80
C ASP A 128 14.25 -3.47 3.63
N LYS A 129 14.71 -2.40 2.97
CA LYS A 129 16.14 -2.10 2.79
C LYS A 129 16.84 -1.82 4.12
N VAL A 130 16.20 -1.04 5.01
CA VAL A 130 16.74 -0.72 6.34
C VAL A 130 16.73 -1.95 7.25
N ALA A 131 15.65 -2.74 7.25
CA ALA A 131 15.60 -3.99 7.99
C ALA A 131 16.78 -4.90 7.63
N ARG A 132 17.05 -5.07 6.33
CA ARG A 132 18.21 -5.85 5.85
C ARG A 132 19.53 -5.28 6.35
N THR A 133 19.72 -3.95 6.33
CA THR A 133 20.93 -3.28 6.83
C THR A 133 21.14 -3.53 8.33
N LEU A 134 20.05 -3.60 9.10
CA LEU A 134 20.07 -3.84 10.55
C LEU A 134 20.08 -5.33 10.92
N GLY A 135 20.13 -6.25 9.96
CA GLY A 135 20.07 -7.69 10.21
C GLY A 135 18.71 -8.19 10.69
N LEU A 136 17.63 -7.42 10.46
CA LEU A 136 16.28 -7.76 10.86
C LEU A 136 15.60 -8.64 9.79
N PRO A 137 14.64 -9.51 10.18
CA PRO A 137 13.97 -10.40 9.25
C PRO A 137 13.00 -9.66 8.31
N TYR A 138 12.68 -10.32 7.19
CA TYR A 138 11.60 -9.91 6.28
C TYR A 138 10.23 -10.41 6.79
N PRO A 139 9.14 -9.64 6.65
CA PRO A 139 9.05 -8.31 6.02
C PRO A 139 9.58 -7.18 6.92
N GLY A 140 10.23 -6.19 6.29
CA GLY A 140 10.97 -5.14 6.98
C GLY A 140 10.09 -4.20 7.80
N GLY A 141 8.90 -3.85 7.33
CA GLY A 141 7.99 -2.96 8.06
C GLY A 141 7.67 -3.47 9.48
N PRO A 142 7.10 -4.67 9.64
CA PRO A 142 6.82 -5.26 10.95
C PRO A 142 8.06 -5.47 11.81
N SER A 143 9.20 -5.91 11.23
CA SER A 143 10.40 -6.20 12.00
C SER A 143 11.07 -4.93 12.54
N VAL A 144 11.16 -3.86 11.72
CA VAL A 144 11.62 -2.54 12.18
C VAL A 144 10.68 -1.98 13.24
N ALA A 145 9.36 -2.05 13.03
CA ALA A 145 8.39 -1.58 14.01
C ALA A 145 8.47 -2.33 15.34
N ASN A 146 8.77 -3.64 15.31
CA ASN A 146 8.97 -4.41 16.53
C ASN A 146 10.27 -4.04 17.25
N ALA A 147 11.39 -3.91 16.54
CA ALA A 147 12.67 -3.47 17.11
C ALA A 147 12.57 -2.05 17.71
N ALA A 148 11.83 -1.16 17.05
CA ALA A 148 11.65 0.22 17.50
C ALA A 148 10.88 0.38 18.82
N LYS A 149 10.14 -0.65 19.29
CA LYS A 149 9.33 -0.56 20.52
C LYS A 149 10.12 -0.23 21.77
N THR A 150 11.36 -0.69 21.83
CA THR A 150 12.25 -0.48 22.99
C THR A 150 13.31 0.58 22.74
N GLY A 151 13.33 1.17 21.53
CA GLY A 151 14.32 2.15 21.11
C GLY A 151 13.91 3.59 21.38
N ASN A 152 14.92 4.46 21.47
CA ASN A 152 14.74 5.90 21.57
C ASN A 152 14.69 6.54 20.15
N PRO A 153 13.56 7.12 19.71
CA PRO A 153 13.43 7.70 18.37
C PRO A 153 14.27 8.97 18.15
N LYS A 154 14.90 9.51 19.21
CA LYS A 154 15.77 10.70 19.15
C LYS A 154 17.26 10.36 19.25
N ALA A 155 17.62 9.08 19.33
CA ALA A 155 19.01 8.65 19.51
C ALA A 155 19.87 8.97 18.27
N TYR A 156 19.32 8.84 17.07
CA TYR A 156 20.01 9.12 15.82
C TYR A 156 19.32 10.25 15.05
N ARG A 157 20.09 11.25 14.64
CA ARG A 157 19.59 12.37 13.85
C ARG A 157 19.65 12.02 12.35
N LEU A 158 18.60 11.41 11.82
CA LEU A 158 18.49 11.12 10.40
C LEU A 158 18.00 12.35 9.60
N PRO A 159 18.50 12.55 8.36
CA PRO A 159 18.14 13.72 7.55
C PRO A 159 16.66 13.71 7.12
N VAL A 160 16.16 14.89 6.75
CA VAL A 160 14.94 15.04 5.96
C VAL A 160 15.38 15.27 4.51
N PRO A 161 15.08 14.37 3.57
CA PRO A 161 15.43 14.59 2.17
C PRO A 161 14.73 15.83 1.62
N HIS A 162 15.48 16.64 0.89
CA HIS A 162 14.90 17.73 0.11
C HIS A 162 14.43 17.18 -1.24
N VAL A 163 13.19 17.51 -1.64
CA VAL A 163 12.61 17.07 -2.92
C VAL A 163 11.80 18.21 -3.53
N ASP A 164 11.79 18.27 -4.85
CA ASP A 164 10.93 19.17 -5.59
C ASP A 164 9.47 18.70 -5.55
N GLY A 165 8.55 19.65 -5.57
CA GLY A 165 7.13 19.38 -5.42
C GLY A 165 6.66 19.40 -3.97
N LYS A 166 5.58 20.16 -3.73
CA LYS A 166 5.11 20.50 -2.36
C LYS A 166 4.79 19.28 -1.52
N TYR A 167 4.20 18.24 -2.13
CA TYR A 167 3.73 17.03 -1.44
C TYR A 167 4.56 15.79 -1.78
N ASN A 168 5.61 15.92 -2.57
CA ASN A 168 6.50 14.81 -2.90
C ASN A 168 7.36 14.40 -1.71
N VAL A 169 7.76 13.13 -1.70
CA VAL A 169 8.62 12.53 -0.67
C VAL A 169 9.80 11.79 -1.31
N SER A 170 10.86 11.56 -0.51
CA SER A 170 12.01 10.75 -0.89
C SER A 170 12.48 9.95 0.32
N PHE A 171 12.96 8.73 0.10
CA PHE A 171 13.40 7.83 1.15
C PHE A 171 14.78 7.20 0.90
N SER A 172 15.34 7.29 -0.32
CA SER A 172 16.64 6.68 -0.65
C SER A 172 17.78 7.23 0.22
N GLY A 173 17.76 8.52 0.55
CA GLY A 173 18.71 9.16 1.44
C GLY A 173 18.66 8.64 2.89
N LEU A 174 17.49 8.22 3.37
CA LEU A 174 17.35 7.64 4.72
C LEU A 174 18.06 6.30 4.85
N LYS A 175 17.93 5.43 3.84
CA LYS A 175 18.66 4.16 3.78
C LYS A 175 20.16 4.39 3.88
N THR A 176 20.69 5.34 3.10
CA THR A 176 22.11 5.69 3.10
C THR A 176 22.55 6.23 4.46
N ALA A 177 21.75 7.06 5.11
CA ALA A 177 22.02 7.57 6.44
C ALA A 177 22.09 6.46 7.48
N VAL A 178 21.16 5.50 7.47
CA VAL A 178 21.20 4.33 8.36
C VAL A 178 22.45 3.48 8.12
N LEU A 179 22.79 3.20 6.85
CA LEU A 179 24.01 2.46 6.50
C LEU A 179 25.26 3.16 7.01
N ASN A 180 25.33 4.49 6.91
CA ASN A 180 26.46 5.27 7.40
C ASN A 180 26.61 5.17 8.93
N GLU A 181 25.50 5.16 9.68
CA GLU A 181 25.58 4.99 11.15
C GLU A 181 26.07 3.57 11.52
N VAL A 182 25.63 2.54 10.80
CA VAL A 182 26.14 1.16 10.98
C VAL A 182 27.65 1.09 10.68
N ASN A 183 28.08 1.65 9.55
CA ASN A 183 29.48 1.67 9.16
C ASN A 183 30.37 2.45 10.17
N LYS A 184 29.89 3.59 10.67
CA LYS A 184 30.60 4.38 11.70
C LYS A 184 30.82 3.58 12.98
N ALA A 185 29.80 2.84 13.46
CA ALA A 185 29.94 1.98 14.64
C ALA A 185 31.00 0.89 14.39
N GLN A 186 30.89 0.20 13.24
CA GLN A 186 31.85 -0.85 12.86
C GLN A 186 33.32 -0.33 12.79
N MET A 187 33.52 0.86 12.20
CA MET A 187 34.87 1.47 12.12
C MET A 187 35.46 1.81 13.49
N LYS A 188 34.60 2.04 14.49
CA LYS A 188 35.02 2.27 15.88
C LYS A 188 35.16 0.99 16.71
N GLY A 189 34.83 -0.17 16.13
CA GLY A 189 34.73 -1.43 16.86
C GLY A 189 33.55 -1.50 17.83
N GLU A 190 32.52 -0.69 17.59
CA GLU A 190 31.30 -0.61 18.39
C GLU A 190 30.15 -1.32 17.67
N GLU A 191 29.20 -1.83 18.43
CA GLU A 191 27.91 -2.31 17.87
C GLU A 191 26.89 -1.18 17.84
N VAL A 192 26.12 -1.09 16.73
CA VAL A 192 25.03 -0.13 16.64
C VAL A 192 23.88 -0.57 17.54
N ASN A 193 23.26 0.37 18.25
CA ASN A 193 22.02 0.10 18.98
C ASN A 193 20.85 -0.05 17.97
N VAL A 194 20.55 -1.28 17.58
CA VAL A 194 19.52 -1.60 16.58
C VAL A 194 18.14 -1.08 16.97
N PRO A 195 17.65 -1.26 18.22
CA PRO A 195 16.38 -0.67 18.67
C PRO A 195 16.30 0.85 18.47
N ASP A 196 17.34 1.58 18.88
CA ASP A 196 17.38 3.04 18.77
C ASP A 196 17.43 3.51 17.32
N LEU A 197 18.22 2.85 16.48
CA LEU A 197 18.32 3.20 15.07
C LEU A 197 17.02 2.86 14.30
N ALA A 198 16.38 1.73 14.63
CA ALA A 198 15.08 1.35 14.11
C ALA A 198 13.99 2.36 14.53
N ALA A 199 13.99 2.79 15.79
CA ALA A 199 13.05 3.78 16.30
C ALA A 199 13.24 5.16 15.61
N SER A 200 14.49 5.60 15.49
CA SER A 200 14.83 6.87 14.81
C SER A 200 14.46 6.85 13.34
N PHE A 201 14.69 5.74 12.65
CA PHE A 201 14.28 5.57 11.25
C PHE A 201 12.77 5.55 11.09
N GLN A 202 12.06 4.75 11.91
CA GLN A 202 10.60 4.69 11.88
C GLN A 202 9.96 6.06 12.13
N ASP A 203 10.44 6.78 13.13
CA ASP A 203 9.93 8.12 13.48
C ASP A 203 10.14 9.10 12.32
N ARG A 204 11.31 9.04 11.66
CA ARG A 204 11.65 9.91 10.53
C ARG A 204 10.77 9.64 9.33
N ILE A 205 10.63 8.39 8.88
CA ILE A 205 9.84 8.06 7.69
C ILE A 205 8.35 8.30 7.92
N ALA A 206 7.82 7.94 9.10
CA ALA A 206 6.45 8.22 9.48
C ALA A 206 6.16 9.72 9.58
N GLY A 207 7.13 10.49 10.10
CA GLY A 207 7.05 11.95 10.18
C GLY A 207 6.95 12.61 8.81
N ILE A 208 7.81 12.22 7.86
CA ILE A 208 7.78 12.74 6.48
C ILE A 208 6.42 12.46 5.82
N LEU A 209 5.93 11.23 5.91
CA LEU A 209 4.64 10.85 5.32
C LEU A 209 3.47 11.60 5.95
N ALA A 210 3.42 11.67 7.27
CA ALA A 210 2.36 12.38 7.99
C ALA A 210 2.38 13.89 7.70
N GLU A 211 3.55 14.53 7.72
CA GLU A 211 3.72 15.94 7.42
C GLU A 211 3.16 16.30 6.04
N LYS A 212 3.52 15.53 5.00
CA LYS A 212 3.08 15.81 3.63
C LYS A 212 1.59 15.58 3.44
N LEU A 213 1.02 14.52 4.04
CA LEU A 213 -0.43 14.28 4.02
C LEU A 213 -1.20 15.41 4.72
N LEU A 214 -0.75 15.82 5.91
CA LEU A 214 -1.39 16.87 6.69
C LEU A 214 -1.24 18.25 6.03
N LEU A 215 -0.11 18.52 5.38
CA LEU A 215 0.09 19.72 4.58
C LEU A 215 -0.92 19.76 3.42
N ALA A 216 -1.07 18.64 2.68
CA ALA A 216 -2.08 18.54 1.63
C ALA A 216 -3.50 18.75 2.18
N ALA A 217 -3.81 18.19 3.36
CA ALA A 217 -5.11 18.35 3.99
C ALA A 217 -5.38 19.80 4.41
N ALA A 218 -4.38 20.52 4.93
CA ALA A 218 -4.49 21.93 5.29
C ALA A 218 -4.71 22.81 4.06
N ASP A 219 -3.95 22.57 2.98
CA ASP A 219 -4.03 23.37 1.75
C ASP A 219 -5.34 23.17 0.98
N THR A 220 -5.86 21.94 0.95
CA THR A 220 -7.11 21.62 0.25
C THR A 220 -8.36 21.83 1.11
N GLY A 221 -8.18 22.02 2.41
CA GLY A 221 -9.29 22.11 3.36
C GLY A 221 -10.02 20.77 3.57
N ALA A 222 -9.36 19.64 3.27
CA ALA A 222 -9.95 18.31 3.36
C ALA A 222 -10.43 18.00 4.78
N LYS A 223 -11.66 17.53 4.91
CA LYS A 223 -12.30 17.18 6.19
C LYS A 223 -12.13 15.71 6.55
N GLN A 224 -11.67 14.89 5.62
CA GLN A 224 -11.48 13.45 5.76
C GLN A 224 -10.08 13.08 5.25
N VAL A 225 -9.31 12.39 6.08
CA VAL A 225 -7.94 11.97 5.81
C VAL A 225 -7.82 10.47 6.06
N CYS A 226 -7.22 9.75 5.13
CA CYS A 226 -7.16 8.31 5.14
C CYS A 226 -5.73 7.79 5.00
N LEU A 227 -5.47 6.60 5.54
CA LEU A 227 -4.28 5.80 5.24
C LEU A 227 -4.69 4.52 4.52
N ALA A 228 -3.90 4.07 3.54
CA ALA A 228 -4.09 2.82 2.82
C ALA A 228 -2.76 2.15 2.48
N GLY A 229 -2.77 0.85 2.20
CA GLY A 229 -1.58 0.06 1.90
C GLY A 229 -0.88 -0.50 3.12
N GLY A 230 0.14 -1.34 2.90
CA GLY A 230 0.83 -2.08 3.97
C GLY A 230 1.47 -1.19 5.04
N VAL A 231 1.99 -0.02 4.65
CA VAL A 231 2.60 0.94 5.60
C VAL A 231 1.54 1.60 6.50
N ALA A 232 0.26 1.61 6.12
CA ALA A 232 -0.83 2.05 6.96
C ALA A 232 -1.00 1.22 8.26
N ALA A 233 -0.38 0.05 8.35
CA ALA A 233 -0.31 -0.74 9.59
C ALA A 233 0.67 -0.16 10.63
N ASN A 234 1.58 0.75 10.22
CA ASN A 234 2.59 1.30 11.12
C ASN A 234 1.96 2.19 12.21
N GLY A 235 2.13 1.78 13.49
CA GLY A 235 1.51 2.45 14.63
C GLY A 235 1.98 3.90 14.81
N ARG A 236 3.27 4.20 14.50
CA ARG A 236 3.80 5.55 14.61
C ARG A 236 3.20 6.49 13.56
N LEU A 237 3.04 6.02 12.32
CA LEU A 237 2.36 6.77 11.26
C LEU A 237 0.91 7.06 11.64
N ARG A 238 0.17 6.05 12.11
CA ARG A 238 -1.22 6.21 12.57
C ARG A 238 -1.33 7.27 13.67
N GLN A 239 -0.45 7.23 14.65
CA GLN A 239 -0.42 8.20 15.73
C GLN A 239 -0.21 9.62 15.19
N LEU A 240 0.85 9.85 14.39
CA LEU A 240 1.18 11.18 13.87
C LEU A 240 0.06 11.77 13.00
N VAL A 241 -0.57 10.94 12.17
CA VAL A 241 -1.69 11.39 11.33
C VAL A 241 -2.93 11.72 12.19
N ASN A 242 -3.26 10.91 13.19
CA ASN A 242 -4.36 11.20 14.10
C ASN A 242 -4.15 12.54 14.86
N ASP A 243 -2.97 12.69 15.46
CA ASP A 243 -2.63 13.88 16.25
C ASP A 243 -2.64 15.16 15.38
N GLY A 244 -2.15 15.06 14.15
CA GLY A 244 -2.10 16.17 13.22
C GLY A 244 -3.47 16.51 12.62
N ALA A 245 -4.23 15.52 12.22
CA ALA A 245 -5.57 15.73 11.67
C ALA A 245 -6.55 16.31 12.69
N GLN A 246 -6.44 15.91 13.96
CA GLN A 246 -7.22 16.49 15.05
C GLN A 246 -7.01 18.01 15.14
N LYS A 247 -5.77 18.49 14.99
CA LYS A 247 -5.45 19.93 15.00
C LYS A 247 -6.05 20.67 13.80
N LEU A 248 -6.25 19.98 12.68
CA LEU A 248 -6.89 20.52 11.48
C LEU A 248 -8.42 20.39 11.49
N GLY A 249 -9.00 19.75 12.52
CA GLY A 249 -10.42 19.45 12.57
C GLY A 249 -10.87 18.46 11.49
N ALA A 250 -9.96 17.61 11.01
CA ALA A 250 -10.23 16.57 10.02
C ALA A 250 -10.44 15.22 10.69
N LYS A 251 -11.39 14.43 10.16
CA LYS A 251 -11.64 13.05 10.60
C LYS A 251 -10.66 12.09 9.94
N VAL A 252 -10.09 11.17 10.72
CA VAL A 252 -9.16 10.15 10.22
C VAL A 252 -9.88 8.83 10.05
N TYR A 253 -9.63 8.15 8.92
CA TYR A 253 -10.10 6.82 8.65
C TYR A 253 -8.93 5.87 8.38
N LEU A 254 -8.80 4.84 9.18
CA LEU A 254 -7.72 3.87 9.14
C LEU A 254 -8.28 2.48 8.85
N PRO A 255 -7.67 1.71 7.94
CA PRO A 255 -8.13 0.35 7.69
C PRO A 255 -7.85 -0.55 8.91
N GLU A 256 -8.68 -1.58 9.11
CA GLU A 256 -8.32 -2.67 10.01
C GLU A 256 -6.99 -3.29 9.57
N LEU A 257 -6.18 -3.75 10.52
CA LEU A 257 -4.84 -4.28 10.24
C LEU A 257 -4.85 -5.42 9.21
N LYS A 258 -5.89 -6.27 9.24
CA LYS A 258 -6.05 -7.38 8.28
C LYS A 258 -6.25 -6.94 6.82
N PHE A 259 -6.69 -5.69 6.60
CA PHE A 259 -6.92 -5.11 5.27
C PHE A 259 -5.80 -4.16 4.80
N CYS A 260 -4.75 -3.94 5.61
CA CYS A 260 -3.63 -3.09 5.20
C CYS A 260 -2.79 -3.74 4.10
N GLY A 261 -2.51 -5.04 4.21
CA GLY A 261 -1.77 -5.82 3.20
C GLY A 261 -2.64 -6.19 2.00
N ASP A 262 -1.99 -6.80 0.99
CA ASP A 262 -2.68 -7.30 -0.20
C ASP A 262 -3.71 -8.37 0.18
N ASN A 263 -4.92 -8.23 -0.33
CA ASN A 263 -6.00 -9.19 -0.06
C ASN A 263 -7.07 -9.14 -1.16
N GLY A 264 -7.83 -10.24 -1.31
CA GLY A 264 -8.90 -10.31 -2.32
C GLY A 264 -10.08 -9.40 -2.01
N ALA A 265 -10.37 -9.14 -0.74
CA ALA A 265 -11.53 -8.34 -0.34
C ALA A 265 -11.40 -6.86 -0.78
N MET A 266 -10.18 -6.29 -0.73
CA MET A 266 -9.93 -4.93 -1.22
C MET A 266 -10.20 -4.80 -2.72
N ILE A 267 -9.87 -5.84 -3.50
CA ILE A 267 -10.11 -5.87 -4.94
C ILE A 267 -11.61 -6.04 -5.24
N ALA A 268 -12.30 -6.88 -4.47
CA ALA A 268 -13.74 -7.02 -4.57
C ALA A 268 -14.48 -5.72 -4.22
N ALA A 269 -14.02 -4.99 -3.19
CA ALA A 269 -14.59 -3.71 -2.79
C ALA A 269 -14.46 -2.64 -3.91
N GLN A 270 -13.28 -2.50 -4.51
CA GLN A 270 -13.10 -1.60 -5.67
C GLN A 270 -13.86 -2.12 -6.89
N GLY A 271 -13.85 -3.43 -7.11
CA GLY A 271 -14.57 -4.07 -8.20
C GLY A 271 -16.09 -3.80 -8.15
N TYR A 272 -16.66 -3.75 -6.97
CA TYR A 272 -18.06 -3.37 -6.80
C TYR A 272 -18.35 -1.96 -7.35
N TYR A 273 -17.54 -0.98 -6.98
CA TYR A 273 -17.73 0.39 -7.46
C TYR A 273 -17.47 0.53 -8.97
N GLN A 274 -16.47 -0.17 -9.49
CA GLN A 274 -16.24 -0.24 -10.94
C GLN A 274 -17.43 -0.88 -11.69
N TYR A 275 -17.98 -1.97 -11.14
CA TYR A 275 -19.09 -2.68 -11.73
C TYR A 275 -20.35 -1.82 -11.80
N ILE A 276 -20.74 -1.17 -10.70
CA ILE A 276 -21.93 -0.30 -10.69
C ILE A 276 -21.75 0.96 -11.53
N ALA A 277 -20.51 1.40 -11.78
CA ALA A 277 -20.19 2.48 -12.72
C ALA A 277 -20.17 1.99 -14.18
N GLY A 278 -20.38 0.69 -14.45
CA GLY A 278 -20.39 0.12 -15.79
C GLY A 278 -18.99 -0.16 -16.37
N HIS A 279 -17.93 -0.08 -15.56
CA HIS A 279 -16.57 -0.32 -15.99
C HIS A 279 -16.26 -1.82 -16.02
N THR A 280 -16.56 -2.47 -17.12
CA THR A 280 -16.26 -3.87 -17.38
C THR A 280 -15.30 -4.01 -18.55
N ALA A 281 -14.67 -5.17 -18.68
CA ALA A 281 -13.76 -5.49 -19.77
C ALA A 281 -14.16 -6.78 -20.47
N GLY A 282 -13.76 -6.92 -21.72
CA GLY A 282 -13.86 -8.15 -22.47
C GLY A 282 -12.68 -9.09 -22.24
N LEU A 283 -12.61 -10.15 -23.06
CA LEU A 283 -11.56 -11.15 -22.97
C LEU A 283 -10.20 -10.65 -23.51
N GLU A 284 -10.15 -9.48 -24.11
CA GLU A 284 -8.93 -8.77 -24.53
C GLU A 284 -8.16 -8.16 -23.35
N LEU A 285 -8.76 -8.03 -22.16
CA LEU A 285 -8.08 -7.50 -20.97
C LEU A 285 -6.72 -8.14 -20.77
N ASN A 286 -5.70 -7.34 -20.53
CA ASN A 286 -4.35 -7.82 -20.28
C ASN A 286 -3.75 -7.19 -19.02
N GLY A 287 -2.73 -7.84 -18.44
CA GLY A 287 -1.98 -7.30 -17.32
C GLY A 287 -1.08 -6.14 -17.75
N LEU A 288 -1.02 -5.07 -16.96
CA LEU A 288 -0.13 -3.94 -17.16
C LEU A 288 0.84 -3.81 -15.98
N PRO A 289 2.16 -3.88 -16.21
CA PRO A 289 3.13 -3.79 -15.11
C PRO A 289 3.15 -2.42 -14.46
N THR A 290 2.78 -1.38 -15.20
CA THR A 290 2.71 0.01 -14.74
C THR A 290 1.43 0.65 -15.25
N LEU A 291 0.77 1.38 -14.37
CA LEU A 291 -0.37 2.24 -14.68
C LEU A 291 -0.48 3.25 -13.53
N PRO A 292 -0.59 4.56 -13.79
CA PRO A 292 -0.82 5.52 -12.72
C PRO A 292 -2.21 5.34 -12.12
N ILE A 293 -2.38 5.69 -10.82
CA ILE A 293 -3.66 5.50 -10.13
C ILE A 293 -4.77 6.43 -10.66
N ASP A 294 -4.39 7.57 -11.21
CA ASP A 294 -5.25 8.62 -11.77
C ASP A 294 -5.48 8.48 -13.28
N TYR A 295 -5.26 7.27 -13.83
CA TYR A 295 -5.62 7.00 -15.23
C TYR A 295 -7.14 7.17 -15.46
N GLU A 296 -7.49 7.66 -16.64
CA GLU A 296 -8.87 7.78 -17.13
C GLU A 296 -9.35 6.49 -17.80
#